data_8d5f20d668d5e36c6798efc94ed8b03e
#
_entry.id   8d5f20d668d5e36c6798efc94ed8b03e
#
_cell.length_a   1.000
_cell.length_b   1.000
_cell.length_c   1.000
_cell.angle_alpha   90.00
_cell.angle_beta   90.00
_cell.angle_gamma   90.00
#
_symmetry.space_group_name_H-M   'P 1'
#
loop_
_entity.id
_entity.type
_entity.pdbx_description
1 polymer ?
#
loop_
_entity_poly.entity_id
_entity_poly.type
_entity_poly.pdbx_seq_one_letter_code
_entity_poly.pdbx_strand_id
1 'polypeptide(L)'
;CWIAHERVMKGPTHRDLGLPESLAKNPVLADRCLQMQRVSPSLQGLSQISFARKENFDHDICMIGDTAGMITPLCGDGMAMALRSAEIAVPLVSQFLEQQINAIAFKQQYAIAWQKEFQMRLQLGRIMHNCFVQPPLANMGVSLCQMVPALGNWIIGATRGKPQQLLKTNSASNALT
;
A
#
# COMPACT_ATOMS: atom_id res chain seq x y z
N CYS A 1 -8.84 4.99 -11.61
CA CYS A 1 -9.06 4.36 -10.30
C CYS A 1 -9.36 5.44 -9.26
N TRP A 2 -10.33 5.21 -8.39
CA TRP A 2 -10.69 6.10 -7.30
C TRP A 2 -11.06 5.28 -6.07
N ILE A 3 -10.87 5.88 -4.89
CA ILE A 3 -11.16 5.29 -3.59
C ILE A 3 -12.15 6.19 -2.90
N ALA A 4 -13.22 5.62 -2.38
CA ALA A 4 -14.24 6.35 -1.66
C ALA A 4 -14.68 5.58 -0.42
N HIS A 5 -15.12 6.31 0.60
CA HIS A 5 -15.75 5.70 1.76
C HIS A 5 -17.13 5.14 1.34
N GLU A 6 -17.50 4.01 1.91
CA GLU A 6 -18.77 3.32 1.63
C GLU A 6 -20.01 4.23 1.70
N ARG A 7 -20.01 5.24 2.59
CA ARG A 7 -21.11 6.22 2.69
C ARG A 7 -21.33 7.02 1.41
N VAL A 8 -20.24 7.28 0.67
CA VAL A 8 -20.28 8.01 -0.60
C VAL A 8 -20.88 7.15 -1.71
N MET A 9 -20.73 5.83 -1.59
CA MET A 9 -21.20 4.86 -2.58
C MET A 9 -22.70 4.50 -2.45
N LYS A 10 -23.31 4.83 -1.31
CA LYS A 10 -24.73 4.55 -1.04
C LYS A 10 -25.70 5.57 -1.67
N GLY A 11 -25.17 6.63 -2.28
CA GLY A 11 -25.97 7.66 -2.96
C GLY A 11 -26.32 7.31 -4.41
N PRO A 12 -27.15 8.12 -5.05
CA PRO A 12 -27.46 7.98 -6.48
C PRO A 12 -26.20 8.10 -7.33
N THR A 13 -26.20 7.40 -8.46
CA THR A 13 -25.09 7.40 -9.42
C THR A 13 -25.41 8.36 -10.56
N HIS A 14 -24.46 9.22 -10.93
CA HIS A 14 -24.60 10.10 -12.09
C HIS A 14 -24.65 9.25 -13.37
N ARG A 15 -25.74 9.40 -14.16
CA ARG A 15 -26.02 8.51 -15.30
C ARG A 15 -24.91 8.47 -16.33
N ASP A 16 -24.40 9.64 -16.70
CA ASP A 16 -23.43 9.75 -17.81
C ASP A 16 -22.00 9.40 -17.38
N LEU A 17 -21.65 9.65 -16.11
CA LEU A 17 -20.31 9.43 -15.60
C LEU A 17 -20.13 8.06 -14.94
N GLY A 18 -21.21 7.37 -14.57
CA GLY A 18 -21.17 6.12 -13.82
C GLY A 18 -20.50 6.27 -12.43
N LEU A 19 -20.42 7.51 -11.92
CA LEU A 19 -19.83 7.87 -10.64
C LEU A 19 -20.91 8.19 -9.61
N PRO A 20 -20.66 7.97 -8.30
CA PRO A 20 -21.53 8.51 -7.27
C PRO A 20 -21.72 10.01 -7.45
N GLU A 21 -22.95 10.49 -7.30
CA GLU A 21 -23.30 11.89 -7.51
C GLU A 21 -22.47 12.84 -6.64
N SER A 22 -22.09 12.38 -5.44
CA SER A 22 -21.21 13.13 -4.53
C SER A 22 -19.82 13.41 -5.12
N LEU A 23 -19.28 12.52 -5.95
CA LEU A 23 -18.01 12.71 -6.66
C LEU A 23 -18.20 13.58 -7.91
N ALA A 24 -19.34 13.46 -8.59
CA ALA A 24 -19.68 14.28 -9.74
C ALA A 24 -19.87 15.77 -9.38
N LYS A 25 -20.12 16.08 -8.11
CA LYS A 25 -20.17 17.47 -7.59
C LYS A 25 -18.80 18.18 -7.62
N ASN A 26 -17.69 17.44 -7.69
CA ASN A 26 -16.38 18.04 -7.85
C ASN A 26 -16.17 18.40 -9.33
N PRO A 27 -16.09 19.70 -9.70
CA PRO A 27 -16.04 20.13 -11.10
C PRO A 27 -14.81 19.61 -11.84
N VAL A 28 -13.67 19.50 -11.15
CA VAL A 28 -12.43 18.99 -11.75
C VAL A 28 -12.53 17.49 -12.06
N LEU A 29 -13.18 16.71 -11.19
CA LEU A 29 -13.39 15.27 -11.44
C LEU A 29 -14.44 15.06 -12.51
N ALA A 30 -15.52 15.80 -12.49
CA ALA A 30 -16.58 15.72 -13.49
C ALA A 30 -16.05 16.02 -14.89
N ASP A 31 -15.32 17.14 -15.07
CA ASP A 31 -14.71 17.51 -16.34
C ASP A 31 -13.74 16.45 -16.86
N ARG A 32 -12.85 15.94 -16.02
CA ARG A 32 -11.93 14.86 -16.41
C ARG A 32 -12.66 13.57 -16.81
N CYS A 33 -13.70 13.19 -16.08
CA CYS A 33 -14.45 11.98 -16.38
C CYS A 33 -15.26 12.10 -17.68
N LEU A 34 -15.75 13.28 -18.03
CA LEU A 34 -16.41 13.54 -19.31
C LEU A 34 -15.45 13.42 -20.51
N GLN A 35 -14.17 13.74 -20.30
CA GLN A 35 -13.12 13.63 -21.32
C GLN A 35 -12.58 12.20 -21.47
N MET A 36 -12.86 11.31 -20.52
CA MET A 36 -12.36 9.92 -20.54
C MET A 36 -13.25 9.03 -21.38
N GLN A 37 -12.63 8.20 -22.21
CA GLN A 37 -13.32 7.12 -22.90
C GLN A 37 -13.35 5.88 -22.00
N ARG A 38 -14.54 5.32 -21.81
CA ARG A 38 -14.70 4.09 -21.05
C ARG A 38 -14.18 2.90 -21.84
N VAL A 39 -13.18 2.19 -21.29
CA VAL A 39 -12.56 1.02 -21.93
C VAL A 39 -13.26 -0.28 -21.52
N SER A 40 -13.81 -0.34 -20.31
CA SER A 40 -14.48 -1.53 -19.78
C SER A 40 -16.00 -1.38 -19.78
N PRO A 41 -16.77 -2.42 -20.14
CA PRO A 41 -18.24 -2.38 -20.14
C PRO A 41 -18.82 -2.24 -18.72
N SER A 42 -18.08 -2.64 -17.69
CA SER A 42 -18.50 -2.58 -16.29
C SER A 42 -17.47 -1.92 -15.41
N LEU A 43 -17.94 -1.24 -14.34
CA LEU A 43 -17.07 -0.79 -13.25
C LEU A 43 -16.75 -2.00 -12.39
N GLN A 44 -15.45 -2.16 -12.10
CA GLN A 44 -14.97 -3.15 -11.14
C GLN A 44 -14.64 -2.44 -9.84
N GLY A 45 -15.10 -2.96 -8.72
CA GLY A 45 -14.87 -2.39 -7.41
C GLY A 45 -14.54 -3.46 -6.38
N LEU A 46 -13.69 -3.11 -5.45
CA LEU A 46 -13.40 -3.87 -4.24
C LEU A 46 -14.01 -3.14 -3.05
N SER A 47 -14.70 -3.86 -2.20
CA SER A 47 -15.26 -3.34 -0.95
C SER A 47 -14.69 -4.08 0.24
N GLN A 48 -14.93 -3.56 1.44
CA GLN A 48 -14.52 -4.17 2.71
C GLN A 48 -13.00 -4.38 2.84
N ILE A 49 -12.21 -3.45 2.31
CA ILE A 49 -10.75 -3.47 2.46
C ILE A 49 -10.41 -3.29 3.95
N SER A 50 -9.72 -4.27 4.52
CA SER A 50 -9.30 -4.25 5.92
C SER A 50 -7.83 -3.85 6.05
N PHE A 51 -7.57 -2.80 6.83
CA PHE A 51 -6.23 -2.38 7.23
C PHE A 51 -5.84 -2.89 8.63
N ALA A 52 -6.57 -3.89 9.14
CA ALA A 52 -6.25 -4.53 10.40
C ALA A 52 -4.86 -5.19 10.35
N ARG A 53 -4.25 -5.34 11.51
CA ARG A 53 -3.01 -6.11 11.62
C ARG A 53 -3.31 -7.57 11.27
N LYS A 54 -2.48 -8.13 10.41
CA LYS A 54 -2.54 -9.54 10.00
C LYS A 54 -1.32 -10.28 10.52
N GLU A 55 -1.40 -11.58 10.57
CA GLU A 55 -0.28 -12.45 10.85
C GLU A 55 0.52 -12.72 9.58
N ASN A 56 1.81 -12.97 9.73
CA ASN A 56 2.70 -13.24 8.59
C ASN A 56 2.61 -14.70 8.12
N PHE A 57 1.95 -15.54 8.89
CA PHE A 57 1.68 -16.94 8.54
C PHE A 57 0.24 -17.29 8.89
N ASP A 58 -0.36 -18.09 8.02
CA ASP A 58 -1.59 -18.82 8.32
C ASP A 58 -1.26 -20.31 8.21
N HIS A 59 -1.20 -20.97 9.38
CA HIS A 59 -0.67 -22.33 9.51
C HIS A 59 0.76 -22.42 8.92
N ASP A 60 0.92 -23.10 7.77
CA ASP A 60 2.20 -23.25 7.07
C ASP A 60 2.33 -22.40 5.81
N ILE A 61 1.37 -21.51 5.58
CA ILE A 61 1.36 -20.59 4.44
C ILE A 61 2.03 -19.28 4.82
N CYS A 62 3.14 -18.95 4.15
CA CYS A 62 3.82 -17.67 4.31
C CYS A 62 3.08 -16.57 3.56
N MET A 63 2.65 -15.54 4.29
CA MET A 63 1.95 -14.38 3.72
C MET A 63 2.96 -13.32 3.28
N ILE A 64 2.81 -12.81 2.06
CA ILE A 64 3.63 -11.73 1.50
C ILE A 64 2.73 -10.61 0.94
N GLY A 65 3.26 -9.42 0.79
CA GLY A 65 2.52 -8.27 0.26
C GLY A 65 1.27 -7.94 1.08
N ASP A 66 0.17 -7.65 0.41
CA ASP A 66 -1.10 -7.24 1.03
C ASP A 66 -1.75 -8.33 1.91
N THR A 67 -1.41 -9.61 1.69
CA THR A 67 -1.90 -10.71 2.52
C THR A 67 -1.25 -10.69 3.91
N ALA A 68 0.02 -10.28 4.02
CA ALA A 68 0.72 -10.10 5.29
C ALA A 68 0.36 -8.77 5.98
N GLY A 69 -0.02 -7.75 5.21
CA GLY A 69 -0.43 -6.45 5.74
C GLY A 69 -0.64 -5.43 4.63
N MET A 70 -1.83 -4.88 4.58
CA MET A 70 -2.21 -3.89 3.57
C MET A 70 -1.99 -2.47 4.08
N ILE A 71 -1.23 -1.67 3.34
CA ILE A 71 -1.16 -0.23 3.56
C ILE A 71 -2.36 0.45 2.89
N THR A 72 -2.79 1.58 3.43
CA THR A 72 -3.86 2.34 2.78
C THR A 72 -3.47 2.75 1.37
N PRO A 73 -4.34 2.61 0.37
CA PRO A 73 -4.09 3.05 -1.01
C PRO A 73 -3.73 4.52 -1.15
N LEU A 74 -4.08 5.36 -0.17
CA LEU A 74 -3.70 6.78 -0.11
C LEU A 74 -2.17 6.98 -0.14
N CYS A 75 -1.40 6.03 0.39
CA CYS A 75 0.06 6.11 0.39
C CYS A 75 0.68 5.76 -0.97
N GLY A 76 -0.03 5.02 -1.84
CA GLY A 76 0.45 4.61 -3.16
C GLY A 76 1.61 3.61 -3.17
N ASP A 77 1.90 2.97 -2.03
CA ASP A 77 3.13 2.20 -1.80
C ASP A 77 2.92 0.66 -1.73
N GLY A 78 1.70 0.17 -1.98
CA GLY A 78 1.38 -1.25 -1.84
C GLY A 78 2.25 -2.17 -2.71
N MET A 79 2.48 -1.81 -3.98
CA MET A 79 3.34 -2.60 -4.87
C MET A 79 4.80 -2.65 -4.41
N ALA A 80 5.35 -1.53 -3.96
CA ALA A 80 6.71 -1.48 -3.42
C ALA A 80 6.84 -2.33 -2.15
N MET A 81 5.83 -2.30 -1.27
CA MET A 81 5.77 -3.16 -0.10
C MET A 81 5.69 -4.65 -0.46
N ALA A 82 4.91 -5.01 -1.49
CA ALA A 82 4.80 -6.39 -1.94
C ALA A 82 6.13 -6.93 -2.46
N LEU A 83 6.83 -6.15 -3.31
CA LEU A 83 8.17 -6.52 -3.81
C LEU A 83 9.17 -6.64 -2.66
N ARG A 84 9.18 -5.67 -1.75
CA ARG A 84 10.08 -5.70 -0.58
C ARG A 84 9.81 -6.88 0.35
N SER A 85 8.54 -7.24 0.53
CA SER A 85 8.13 -8.43 1.28
C SER A 85 8.70 -9.72 0.66
N ALA A 86 8.65 -9.83 -0.68
CA ALA A 86 9.25 -10.94 -1.40
C ALA A 86 10.78 -10.98 -1.24
N GLU A 87 11.46 -9.83 -1.31
CA GLU A 87 12.91 -9.76 -1.08
C GLU A 87 13.33 -10.21 0.32
N ILE A 88 12.50 -9.98 1.32
CA ILE A 88 12.74 -10.50 2.69
C ILE A 88 12.48 -12.00 2.76
N ALA A 89 11.44 -12.48 2.08
CA ALA A 89 11.05 -13.89 2.13
C ALA A 89 12.03 -14.82 1.39
N VAL A 90 12.46 -14.43 0.18
CA VAL A 90 13.24 -15.30 -0.73
C VAL A 90 14.48 -15.91 -0.08
N PRO A 91 15.40 -15.16 0.56
CA PRO A 91 16.59 -15.76 1.16
C PRO A 91 16.26 -16.71 2.31
N LEU A 92 15.22 -16.44 3.08
CA LEU A 92 14.79 -17.31 4.17
C LEU A 92 14.11 -18.59 3.65
N VAL A 93 13.35 -18.49 2.56
CA VAL A 93 12.77 -19.64 1.86
C VAL A 93 13.88 -20.53 1.30
N SER A 94 14.92 -19.96 0.67
CA SER A 94 16.07 -20.72 0.18
C SER A 94 16.76 -21.48 1.31
N GLN A 95 17.07 -20.82 2.43
CA GLN A 95 17.69 -21.47 3.60
C GLN A 95 16.82 -22.60 4.17
N PHE A 96 15.50 -22.40 4.17
CA PHE A 96 14.57 -23.42 4.64
C PHE A 96 14.54 -24.64 3.69
N LEU A 97 14.46 -24.41 2.38
CA LEU A 97 14.47 -25.48 1.39
C LEU A 97 15.80 -26.25 1.35
N GLU A 98 16.91 -25.55 1.59
CA GLU A 98 18.26 -26.13 1.73
C GLU A 98 18.49 -26.80 3.10
N GLN A 99 17.46 -26.86 3.96
CA GLN A 99 17.52 -27.42 5.32
C GLN A 99 18.52 -26.75 6.26
N GLN A 100 18.94 -25.52 5.97
CA GLN A 100 19.83 -24.73 6.80
C GLN A 100 19.12 -24.20 8.05
N ILE A 101 17.80 -23.96 7.95
CA ILE A 101 16.94 -23.55 9.06
C ILE A 101 15.68 -24.43 9.10
N ASN A 102 15.13 -24.62 10.29
CA ASN A 102 13.87 -25.33 10.45
C ASN A 102 12.66 -24.41 10.28
N ALA A 103 11.46 -24.97 10.18
CA ALA A 103 10.21 -24.21 9.97
C ALA A 103 9.95 -23.17 11.07
N ILE A 104 10.31 -23.46 12.31
CA ILE A 104 10.11 -22.53 13.44
C ILE A 104 11.03 -21.32 13.26
N ALA A 105 12.30 -21.55 12.97
CA ALA A 105 13.26 -20.48 12.74
C ALA A 105 12.89 -19.63 11.51
N PHE A 106 12.43 -20.26 10.43
CA PHE A 106 11.92 -19.55 9.25
C PHE A 106 10.78 -18.62 9.61
N LYS A 107 9.74 -19.11 10.29
CA LYS A 107 8.58 -18.32 10.70
C LYS A 107 8.98 -17.13 11.58
N GLN A 108 9.85 -17.36 12.56
CA GLN A 108 10.31 -16.32 13.50
C GLN A 108 11.14 -15.25 12.79
N GLN A 109 12.12 -15.66 11.99
CA GLN A 109 13.02 -14.72 11.31
C GLN A 109 12.25 -13.86 10.30
N TYR A 110 11.34 -14.47 9.54
CA TYR A 110 10.50 -13.71 8.61
C TYR A 110 9.59 -12.71 9.33
N ALA A 111 8.91 -13.12 10.39
CA ALA A 111 8.03 -12.25 11.16
C ALA A 111 8.79 -11.05 11.75
N ILE A 112 9.98 -11.28 12.32
CA ILE A 112 10.82 -10.21 12.87
C ILE A 112 11.27 -9.24 11.76
N ALA A 113 11.79 -9.77 10.66
CA ALA A 113 12.27 -8.95 9.55
C ALA A 113 11.13 -8.13 8.93
N TRP A 114 9.97 -8.75 8.72
CA TRP A 114 8.78 -8.11 8.19
C TRP A 114 8.26 -6.99 9.11
N GLN A 115 8.15 -7.25 10.42
CA GLN A 115 7.72 -6.23 11.38
C GLN A 115 8.69 -5.06 11.43
N LYS A 116 9.97 -5.31 11.46
CA LYS A 116 11.01 -4.27 11.45
C LYS A 116 10.90 -3.34 10.25
N GLU A 117 10.58 -3.90 9.08
CA GLU A 117 10.48 -3.14 7.82
C GLU A 117 9.16 -2.36 7.70
N PHE A 118 8.03 -2.97 8.06
CA PHE A 118 6.72 -2.45 7.67
C PHE A 118 5.86 -1.91 8.82
N GLN A 119 6.15 -2.23 10.06
CA GLN A 119 5.28 -1.86 11.19
C GLN A 119 4.99 -0.36 11.25
N MET A 120 6.02 0.47 11.15
CA MET A 120 5.87 1.93 11.24
C MET A 120 5.08 2.48 10.05
N ARG A 121 5.34 1.98 8.85
CA ARG A 121 4.63 2.38 7.62
C ARG A 121 3.14 2.06 7.70
N LEU A 122 2.79 0.86 8.14
CA LEU A 122 1.40 0.43 8.30
C LEU A 122 0.67 1.22 9.40
N GLN A 123 1.36 1.54 10.50
CA GLN A 123 0.78 2.37 11.56
C GLN A 123 0.49 3.78 11.05
N LEU A 124 1.48 4.40 10.40
CA LEU A 124 1.32 5.75 9.83
C LEU A 124 0.23 5.76 8.75
N GLY A 125 0.20 4.77 7.88
CA GLY A 125 -0.84 4.63 6.86
C GLY A 125 -2.25 4.55 7.47
N ARG A 126 -2.43 3.80 8.57
CA ARG A 126 -3.71 3.73 9.29
C ARG A 126 -4.12 5.06 9.91
N ILE A 127 -3.17 5.77 10.53
CA ILE A 127 -3.43 7.10 11.10
C ILE A 127 -3.88 8.05 9.98
N MET A 128 -3.15 8.08 8.88
CA MET A 128 -3.51 8.90 7.72
C MET A 128 -4.90 8.54 7.19
N HIS A 129 -5.19 7.26 7.03
CA HIS A 129 -6.51 6.81 6.57
C HIS A 129 -7.62 7.33 7.48
N ASN A 130 -7.48 7.16 8.79
CA ASN A 130 -8.47 7.61 9.77
C ASN A 130 -8.65 9.13 9.76
N CYS A 131 -7.57 9.89 9.56
CA CYS A 131 -7.64 11.35 9.41
C CYS A 131 -8.38 11.75 8.12
N PHE A 132 -8.07 11.11 7.01
CA PHE A 132 -8.68 11.46 5.72
C PHE A 132 -10.15 11.04 5.58
N VAL A 133 -10.60 10.04 6.33
CA VAL A 133 -12.02 9.65 6.38
C VAL A 133 -12.89 10.71 7.08
N GLN A 134 -12.30 11.56 7.89
CA GLN A 134 -12.99 12.63 8.62
C GLN A 134 -12.68 14.00 7.99
N PRO A 135 -13.64 14.64 7.27
CA PRO A 135 -13.38 15.87 6.53
C PRO A 135 -12.74 17.01 7.36
N PRO A 136 -13.16 17.27 8.62
CA PRO A 136 -12.51 18.30 9.43
C PRO A 136 -11.02 18.01 9.69
N LEU A 137 -10.69 16.75 10.00
CA LEU A 137 -9.31 16.33 10.25
C LEU A 137 -8.47 16.35 8.98
N ALA A 138 -9.06 15.94 7.85
CA ALA A 138 -8.40 16.00 6.54
C ALA A 138 -8.02 17.43 6.18
N ASN A 139 -8.97 18.38 6.29
CA ASN A 139 -8.73 19.79 6.00
C ASN A 139 -7.66 20.38 6.92
N MET A 140 -7.72 20.07 8.21
CA MET A 140 -6.72 20.52 9.19
C MET A 140 -5.33 19.96 8.87
N GLY A 141 -5.26 18.65 8.53
CA GLY A 141 -4.00 18.01 8.15
C GLY A 141 -3.37 18.60 6.90
N VAL A 142 -4.19 18.86 5.85
CA VAL A 142 -3.73 19.51 4.62
C VAL A 142 -3.25 20.93 4.91
N SER A 143 -4.02 21.73 5.68
CA SER A 143 -3.63 23.09 6.05
C SER A 143 -2.32 23.11 6.84
N LEU A 144 -2.14 22.18 7.76
CA LEU A 144 -0.89 22.04 8.52
C LEU A 144 0.31 21.72 7.62
N CYS A 145 0.14 20.80 6.66
CA CYS A 145 1.19 20.49 5.69
C CYS A 145 1.50 21.68 4.75
N GLN A 146 0.51 22.52 4.44
CA GLN A 146 0.73 23.74 3.67
C GLN A 146 1.53 24.78 4.47
N MET A 147 1.23 24.92 5.77
CA MET A 147 1.96 25.83 6.67
C MET A 147 3.39 25.33 6.96
N VAL A 148 3.57 24.02 7.06
CA VAL A 148 4.85 23.38 7.36
C VAL A 148 5.16 22.30 6.31
N PRO A 149 5.70 22.69 5.13
CA PRO A 149 5.99 21.74 4.04
C PRO A 149 6.93 20.60 4.43
N ALA A 150 7.83 20.83 5.37
CA ALA A 150 8.73 19.81 5.90
C ALA A 150 7.97 18.64 6.55
N LEU A 151 6.82 18.89 7.19
CA LEU A 151 5.97 17.85 7.76
C LEU A 151 5.38 16.96 6.66
N GLY A 152 4.86 17.58 5.58
CA GLY A 152 4.34 16.83 4.43
C GLY A 152 5.41 15.93 3.78
N ASN A 153 6.60 16.49 3.56
CA ASN A 153 7.73 15.74 3.02
C ASN A 153 8.17 14.60 3.94
N TRP A 154 8.18 14.82 5.24
CA TRP A 154 8.49 13.77 6.23
C TRP A 154 7.44 12.65 6.20
N ILE A 155 6.15 12.98 6.18
CA ILE A 155 5.06 11.99 6.09
C ILE A 155 5.22 11.14 4.83
N ILE A 156 5.43 11.78 3.67
CA ILE A 156 5.63 11.09 2.40
C ILE A 156 6.87 10.19 2.45
N GLY A 157 7.98 10.68 2.99
CA GLY A 157 9.20 9.89 3.16
C GLY A 157 9.03 8.69 4.10
N ALA A 158 8.29 8.89 5.19
CA ALA A 158 8.04 7.84 6.18
C ALA A 158 7.10 6.72 5.66
N THR A 159 6.19 7.05 4.73
CA THR A 159 5.33 6.03 4.11
C THR A 159 6.01 5.29 2.97
N ARG A 160 6.82 5.96 2.16
CA ARG A 160 7.47 5.37 0.96
C ARG A 160 8.65 4.45 1.24
N GLY A 161 9.22 4.48 2.46
CA GLY A 161 10.42 3.72 2.78
C GLY A 161 11.68 4.26 2.09
N LYS A 162 12.81 3.66 2.41
CA LYS A 162 14.10 4.06 1.83
C LYS A 162 14.18 3.58 0.39
N PRO A 163 14.63 4.44 -0.58
CA PRO A 163 14.94 3.96 -1.91
C PRO A 163 16.01 2.88 -1.81
N GLN A 164 15.75 1.74 -2.42
CA GLN A 164 16.75 0.68 -2.50
C GLN A 164 17.95 1.14 -3.30
N GLN A 165 19.14 0.99 -2.75
CA GLN A 165 20.30 0.87 -3.60
C GLN A 165 20.11 -0.45 -4.37
N LEU A 166 19.78 -0.33 -5.66
CA LEU A 166 19.81 -1.45 -6.59
C LEU A 166 21.08 -2.25 -6.29
N LEU A 167 20.90 -3.53 -6.01
CA LEU A 167 21.97 -4.47 -5.80
C LEU A 167 23.06 -4.14 -6.81
N LYS A 168 24.22 -3.70 -6.35
CA LYS A 168 25.44 -3.76 -7.16
C LYS A 168 25.57 -5.23 -7.51
N THR A 169 25.06 -5.61 -8.66
CA THR A 169 25.40 -6.89 -9.27
C THR A 169 26.93 -6.90 -9.29
N ASN A 170 27.50 -7.73 -8.43
CA ASN A 170 28.91 -8.07 -8.51
C ASN A 170 29.12 -8.64 -9.90
N SER A 171 29.56 -7.79 -10.81
CA SER A 171 30.23 -8.17 -12.06
C SER A 171 31.63 -8.71 -11.72
N ALA A 172 31.67 -9.72 -10.88
CA ALA A 172 32.87 -10.47 -10.55
C ALA A 172 32.71 -11.92 -11.00
N SER A 173 32.31 -12.11 -12.24
CA SER A 173 32.32 -13.43 -12.89
C SER A 173 32.68 -13.29 -14.38
N ASN A 174 33.79 -12.59 -14.68
CA ASN A 174 34.44 -12.70 -15.98
C ASN A 174 35.95 -12.54 -15.80
N ALA A 175 36.55 -13.51 -15.19
CA ALA A 175 38.01 -13.72 -15.24
C ALA A 175 38.28 -15.21 -15.03
N LEU A 176 37.79 -16.04 -15.95
CA LEU A 176 38.27 -17.40 -16.20
C LEU A 176 38.09 -17.68 -17.68
N THR A 177 39.03 -17.24 -18.44
CA THR A 177 39.56 -17.85 -19.68
C THR A 177 41.06 -17.83 -19.62
#